data_28471239ac4162d1793f0505201dbfa2
#
_entry.id   28471239ac4162d1793f0505201dbfa2
#
_cell.length_a   1.000
_cell.length_b   1.000
_cell.length_c   1.000
_cell.angle_alpha   90.00
_cell.angle_beta   90.00
_cell.angle_gamma   90.00
#
_symmetry.space_group_name_H-M   'P 1'
#
loop_
_entity.id
_entity.type
_entity.pdbx_description
1 polymer ?
#
loop_
_entity_poly.entity_id
_entity_poly.type
_entity_poly.pdbx_seq_one_letter_code
_entity_poly.pdbx_strand_id
1 'polypeptide(L)'
;MRDRRGLEEARHLTTIVFDKTGTLTRGEFRVVDIATDGSLDANEALRLAAAVERDSEHTIAQGIVKSAEERRLSVPKGDQFEAIPGHGVRAIVEGQELFMGGPAMLRRLDVTPATTVREAAERAAARGQASVYLLTSTSAVAAFAVADAVRPESREAIKRVRSARLGCDFSERGSGSGQDLLATQRRIAATN
;
A
#
# COMPACT_ATOMS: atom_id res chain seq x y z
N MET A 1 32.17 -6.13 -16.16
CA MET A 1 31.50 -7.34 -16.65
C MET A 1 32.48 -8.48 -16.56
N ARG A 2 32.27 -9.43 -15.68
CA ARG A 2 33.24 -10.49 -15.37
C ARG A 2 32.99 -11.79 -16.12
N ASP A 3 31.90 -11.90 -16.91
CA ASP A 3 31.62 -13.15 -17.62
C ASP A 3 30.97 -12.89 -18.99
N ARG A 4 31.73 -13.16 -20.07
CA ARG A 4 31.25 -13.13 -21.46
C ARG A 4 30.18 -14.19 -21.72
N ARG A 5 30.29 -15.37 -21.07
CA ARG A 5 29.31 -16.46 -21.22
C ARG A 5 27.92 -16.05 -20.76
N GLY A 6 27.78 -15.36 -19.60
CA GLY A 6 26.50 -14.89 -19.13
C GLY A 6 25.81 -13.92 -20.10
N LEU A 7 26.58 -13.15 -20.88
CA LEU A 7 26.03 -12.24 -21.91
C LEU A 7 25.59 -13.00 -23.18
N GLU A 8 26.27 -14.07 -23.54
CA GLU A 8 25.90 -14.92 -24.68
C GLU A 8 24.64 -15.75 -24.34
N GLU A 9 24.55 -16.30 -23.13
CA GLU A 9 23.37 -17.02 -22.64
C GLU A 9 22.14 -16.10 -22.48
N ALA A 10 22.32 -14.82 -22.18
CA ALA A 10 21.25 -13.85 -22.11
C ALA A 10 20.46 -13.65 -23.43
N ARG A 11 21.03 -14.06 -24.56
CA ARG A 11 20.35 -14.06 -25.88
C ARG A 11 19.25 -15.13 -25.98
N HIS A 12 19.30 -16.14 -25.12
CA HIS A 12 18.36 -17.28 -25.10
C HIS A 12 17.32 -17.17 -23.98
N LEU A 13 17.27 -16.03 -23.30
CA LEU A 13 16.26 -15.78 -22.26
C LEU A 13 14.87 -15.78 -22.90
N THR A 14 13.97 -16.57 -22.32
CA THR A 14 12.56 -16.63 -22.70
C THR A 14 11.67 -15.88 -21.72
N THR A 15 12.13 -15.71 -20.49
CA THR A 15 11.36 -15.08 -19.40
C THR A 15 12.29 -14.27 -18.50
N ILE A 16 11.83 -13.09 -18.10
CA ILE A 16 12.46 -12.23 -17.09
C ILE A 16 11.52 -12.12 -15.89
N VAL A 17 12.04 -12.43 -14.70
CA VAL A 17 11.31 -12.24 -13.43
C VAL A 17 11.82 -10.98 -12.76
N PHE A 18 10.91 -10.05 -12.47
CA PHE A 18 11.21 -8.81 -11.76
C PHE A 18 10.76 -8.93 -10.29
N ASP A 19 11.64 -8.55 -9.36
CA ASP A 19 11.21 -8.23 -8.00
C ASP A 19 10.39 -6.93 -8.03
N LYS A 20 9.21 -6.92 -7.40
CA LYS A 20 8.32 -5.75 -7.42
C LYS A 20 8.85 -4.67 -6.48
N THR A 21 9.03 -5.01 -5.19
CA THR A 21 9.29 -4.02 -4.15
C THR A 21 10.76 -3.59 -4.14
N GLY A 22 11.01 -2.30 -4.30
CA GLY A 22 12.36 -1.73 -4.34
C GLY A 22 13.07 -1.85 -5.69
N THR A 23 12.59 -2.72 -6.60
CA THR A 23 13.11 -2.85 -7.98
C THR A 23 12.24 -2.11 -8.98
N LEU A 24 10.99 -2.52 -9.15
CA LEU A 24 10.05 -1.84 -10.04
C LEU A 24 9.39 -0.62 -9.38
N THR A 25 9.36 -0.62 -8.07
CA THR A 25 8.85 0.47 -7.24
C THR A 25 9.98 1.13 -6.45
N ARG A 26 9.71 2.28 -5.86
CA ARG A 26 10.70 3.04 -5.09
C ARG A 26 10.82 2.59 -3.63
N GLY A 27 9.90 1.74 -3.15
CA GLY A 27 9.73 1.48 -1.72
C GLY A 27 9.07 2.67 -0.98
N GLU A 28 8.53 3.62 -1.74
CA GLU A 28 7.88 4.83 -1.22
C GLU A 28 6.37 4.69 -1.37
N PHE A 29 5.72 4.42 -0.28
CA PHE A 29 4.26 4.33 -0.25
C PHE A 29 3.60 5.72 -0.32
N ARG A 30 2.40 5.77 -0.92
CA ARG A 30 1.54 6.96 -0.99
C ARG A 30 0.09 6.55 -0.86
N VAL A 31 -0.69 7.43 -0.26
CA VAL A 31 -2.15 7.31 -0.29
C VAL A 31 -2.64 7.66 -1.69
N VAL A 32 -3.28 6.70 -2.35
CA VAL A 32 -3.79 6.85 -3.73
C VAL A 32 -5.30 7.00 -3.79
N ASP A 33 -6.01 6.60 -2.74
CA ASP A 33 -7.46 6.77 -2.61
C ASP A 33 -7.85 6.84 -1.12
N ILE A 34 -8.91 7.58 -0.82
CA ILE A 34 -9.46 7.72 0.54
C ILE A 34 -10.98 7.61 0.43
N ALA A 35 -11.56 6.70 1.18
CA ALA A 35 -13.00 6.59 1.36
C ALA A 35 -13.36 6.80 2.84
N THR A 36 -14.40 7.58 3.10
CA THR A 36 -14.91 7.85 4.45
C THR A 36 -16.32 7.31 4.62
N ASP A 37 -16.75 7.17 5.86
CA ASP A 37 -18.13 6.82 6.20
C ASP A 37 -19.10 8.02 6.11
N GLY A 38 -18.58 9.21 5.80
CA GLY A 38 -19.32 10.47 5.70
C GLY A 38 -19.24 11.34 6.98
N SER A 39 -18.66 10.84 8.05
CA SER A 39 -18.45 11.62 9.29
C SER A 39 -17.32 12.65 9.17
N LEU A 40 -16.33 12.36 8.30
CA LEU A 40 -15.18 13.20 8.02
C LEU A 40 -15.01 13.39 6.52
N ASP A 41 -14.46 14.52 6.10
CA ASP A 41 -13.94 14.63 4.74
C ASP A 41 -12.58 13.90 4.57
N ALA A 42 -12.17 13.69 3.32
CA ALA A 42 -10.97 12.92 3.01
C ALA A 42 -9.67 13.58 3.52
N ASN A 43 -9.60 14.92 3.58
CA ASN A 43 -8.43 15.63 4.08
C ASN A 43 -8.35 15.56 5.60
N GLU A 44 -9.50 15.69 6.26
CA GLU A 44 -9.60 15.55 7.71
C GLU A 44 -9.24 14.12 8.15
N ALA A 45 -9.77 13.11 7.47
CA ALA A 45 -9.40 11.72 7.72
C ALA A 45 -7.89 11.48 7.55
N LEU A 46 -7.28 12.06 6.49
CA LEU A 46 -5.83 11.94 6.26
C LEU A 46 -5.02 12.70 7.32
N ARG A 47 -5.49 13.86 7.76
CA ARG A 47 -4.86 14.67 8.82
C ARG A 47 -4.78 13.89 10.14
N LEU A 48 -5.88 13.28 10.54
CA LEU A 48 -5.97 12.45 11.75
C LEU A 48 -5.14 11.17 11.62
N ALA A 49 -5.22 10.48 10.47
CA ALA A 49 -4.42 9.29 10.20
C ALA A 49 -2.92 9.58 10.27
N ALA A 50 -2.46 10.70 9.70
CA ALA A 50 -1.07 11.12 9.76
C ALA A 50 -0.63 11.45 11.20
N ALA A 51 -1.53 12.00 12.04
CA ALA A 51 -1.24 12.26 13.44
C ALA A 51 -1.04 10.96 14.24
N VAL A 52 -1.85 9.93 13.99
CA VAL A 52 -1.73 8.61 14.63
C VAL A 52 -0.46 7.89 14.19
N GLU A 53 -0.10 7.98 12.90
CA GLU A 53 1.04 7.25 12.30
C GLU A 53 2.38 8.00 12.42
N ARG A 54 2.40 9.20 12.96
CA ARG A 54 3.60 10.08 12.99
C ARG A 54 4.80 9.44 13.63
N ASP A 55 4.60 8.70 14.70
CA ASP A 55 5.66 8.06 15.48
C ASP A 55 5.89 6.59 15.07
N SER A 56 5.21 6.13 14.00
CA SER A 56 5.35 4.79 13.46
C SER A 56 6.50 4.70 12.45
N GLU A 57 7.38 3.71 12.60
CA GLU A 57 8.48 3.44 11.67
C GLU A 57 8.06 2.62 10.44
N HIS A 58 6.81 2.19 10.37
CA HIS A 58 6.33 1.36 9.28
C HIS A 58 6.28 2.14 7.95
N THR A 59 6.68 1.51 6.85
CA THR A 59 6.76 2.18 5.53
C THR A 59 5.42 2.73 5.03
N ILE A 60 4.30 2.06 5.35
CA ILE A 60 2.95 2.54 5.03
C ILE A 60 2.63 3.80 5.86
N ALA A 61 3.00 3.83 7.14
CA ALA A 61 2.82 4.99 8.01
C ALA A 61 3.53 6.22 7.45
N GLN A 62 4.81 6.06 7.08
CA GLN A 62 5.57 7.12 6.41
C GLN A 62 4.89 7.62 5.14
N GLY A 63 4.28 6.70 4.37
CA GLY A 63 3.50 7.04 3.17
C GLY A 63 2.25 7.88 3.47
N ILE A 64 1.55 7.60 4.57
CA ILE A 64 0.39 8.36 5.04
C ILE A 64 0.81 9.76 5.48
N VAL A 65 1.83 9.86 6.34
CA VAL A 65 2.37 11.14 6.81
C VAL A 65 2.82 12.00 5.64
N LYS A 66 3.61 11.44 4.71
CA LYS A 66 4.09 12.16 3.53
C LYS A 66 2.94 12.61 2.61
N SER A 67 1.88 11.82 2.49
CA SER A 67 0.69 12.22 1.72
C SER A 67 -0.05 13.40 2.34
N ALA A 68 -0.07 13.51 3.68
CA ALA A 68 -0.62 14.65 4.39
C ALA A 68 0.26 15.91 4.20
N GLU A 69 1.57 15.77 4.25
CA GLU A 69 2.54 16.86 4.00
C GLU A 69 2.43 17.39 2.58
N GLU A 70 2.35 16.51 1.57
CA GLU A 70 2.18 16.90 0.16
C GLU A 70 0.87 17.68 -0.07
N ARG A 71 -0.18 17.39 0.70
CA ARG A 71 -1.43 18.16 0.70
C ARG A 71 -1.38 19.39 1.61
N ARG A 72 -0.24 19.65 2.29
CA ARG A 72 -0.04 20.77 3.22
C ARG A 72 -1.07 20.81 4.36
N LEU A 73 -1.46 19.63 4.84
CA LEU A 73 -2.38 19.54 5.96
C LEU A 73 -1.67 19.86 7.28
N SER A 74 -2.33 20.60 8.16
CA SER A 74 -1.81 20.89 9.51
C SER A 74 -2.04 19.67 10.40
N VAL A 75 -1.07 18.77 10.46
CA VAL A 75 -1.16 17.52 11.22
C VAL A 75 -1.00 17.82 12.72
N PRO A 76 -2.00 17.50 13.57
CA PRO A 76 -1.89 17.72 15.01
C PRO A 76 -0.89 16.75 15.63
N LYS A 77 -0.50 17.05 16.88
CA LYS A 77 0.30 16.12 17.65
C LYS A 77 -0.59 15.00 18.20
N GLY A 78 -0.18 13.75 18.02
CA GLY A 78 -0.73 12.61 18.73
C GLY A 78 -0.03 12.45 20.09
N ASP A 79 -0.79 12.07 21.10
CA ASP A 79 -0.28 11.70 22.41
C ASP A 79 -0.52 10.21 22.67
N GLN A 80 0.23 9.63 23.63
CA GLN A 80 0.08 8.23 24.06
C GLN A 80 0.15 7.21 22.88
N PHE A 81 1.07 7.44 21.94
CA PHE A 81 1.30 6.50 20.85
C PHE A 81 1.64 5.11 21.38
N GLU A 82 1.02 4.08 20.82
CA GLU A 82 1.28 2.69 21.12
C GLU A 82 1.19 1.82 19.87
N ALA A 83 2.24 1.04 19.62
CA ALA A 83 2.20 -0.01 18.61
C ALA A 83 1.50 -1.26 19.17
N ILE A 84 0.52 -1.78 18.43
CA ILE A 84 -0.23 -3.00 18.77
C ILE A 84 0.27 -4.11 17.86
N PRO A 85 1.13 -5.02 18.34
CA PRO A 85 1.79 -6.03 17.49
C PRO A 85 0.80 -6.84 16.66
N GLY A 86 1.03 -6.91 15.34
CA GLY A 86 0.20 -7.65 14.39
C GLY A 86 -1.16 -7.01 14.04
N HIS A 87 -1.49 -5.84 14.60
CA HIS A 87 -2.77 -5.18 14.37
C HIS A 87 -2.62 -3.77 13.80
N GLY A 88 -1.67 -2.97 14.30
CA GLY A 88 -1.47 -1.59 13.89
C GLY A 88 -1.01 -0.71 15.05
N VAL A 89 -1.50 0.52 15.11
CA VAL A 89 -1.12 1.51 16.11
C VAL A 89 -2.33 2.22 16.68
N ARG A 90 -2.18 2.84 17.86
CA ARG A 90 -3.16 3.75 18.45
C ARG A 90 -2.49 5.02 18.97
N ALA A 91 -3.22 6.11 19.00
CA ALA A 91 -2.82 7.35 19.67
C ALA A 91 -4.05 8.15 20.10
N ILE A 92 -3.86 9.11 21.00
CA ILE A 92 -4.87 10.11 21.34
C ILE A 92 -4.58 11.35 20.50
N VAL A 93 -5.53 11.72 19.65
CA VAL A 93 -5.42 12.90 18.77
C VAL A 93 -6.59 13.82 19.08
N GLU A 94 -6.30 15.07 19.48
CA GLU A 94 -7.31 16.07 19.86
C GLU A 94 -8.30 15.56 20.91
N GLY A 95 -7.81 14.75 21.86
CA GLY A 95 -8.59 14.17 22.95
C GLY A 95 -9.39 12.92 22.57
N GLN A 96 -9.31 12.47 21.32
CA GLN A 96 -10.00 11.27 20.84
C GLN A 96 -9.00 10.12 20.66
N GLU A 97 -9.35 8.93 21.17
CA GLU A 97 -8.57 7.72 20.91
C GLU A 97 -8.87 7.21 19.50
N LEU A 98 -7.82 7.12 18.69
CA LEU A 98 -7.86 6.68 17.31
C LEU A 98 -6.90 5.52 17.08
N PHE A 99 -7.27 4.64 16.17
CA PHE A 99 -6.50 3.47 15.78
C PHE A 99 -6.22 3.51 14.28
N MET A 100 -5.03 3.05 13.89
CA MET A 100 -4.69 2.79 12.50
C MET A 100 -4.28 1.34 12.34
N GLY A 101 -4.82 0.66 11.32
CA GLY A 101 -4.47 -0.74 11.08
C GLY A 101 -5.20 -1.36 9.90
N GLY A 102 -4.82 -2.59 9.58
CA GLY A 102 -5.44 -3.39 8.52
C GLY A 102 -6.69 -4.15 9.02
N PRO A 103 -7.15 -5.16 8.25
CA PRO A 103 -8.32 -5.98 8.64
C PRO A 103 -8.19 -6.68 10.00
N ALA A 104 -6.95 -6.89 10.49
CA ALA A 104 -6.73 -7.45 11.82
C ALA A 104 -7.19 -6.50 12.94
N MET A 105 -7.04 -5.18 12.73
CA MET A 105 -7.51 -4.18 13.69
C MET A 105 -9.03 -4.12 13.72
N LEU A 106 -9.71 -4.22 12.57
CA LEU A 106 -11.19 -4.31 12.51
C LEU A 106 -11.69 -5.49 13.36
N ARG A 107 -11.10 -6.66 13.20
CA ARG A 107 -11.48 -7.85 13.99
C ARG A 107 -11.20 -7.68 15.47
N ARG A 108 -10.07 -7.05 15.83
CA ARG A 108 -9.69 -6.82 17.23
C ARG A 108 -10.68 -5.92 17.95
N LEU A 109 -11.18 -4.88 17.26
CA LEU A 109 -12.14 -3.92 17.82
C LEU A 109 -13.59 -4.33 17.60
N ASP A 110 -13.82 -5.48 16.93
CA ASP A 110 -15.17 -5.96 16.54
C ASP A 110 -15.96 -4.91 15.72
N VAL A 111 -15.26 -4.20 14.83
CA VAL A 111 -15.81 -3.12 14.02
C VAL A 111 -16.12 -3.62 12.61
N THR A 112 -17.36 -3.42 12.19
CA THR A 112 -17.79 -3.63 10.79
C THR A 112 -17.78 -2.28 10.05
N PRO A 113 -16.97 -2.10 9.00
CA PRO A 113 -16.95 -0.86 8.23
C PRO A 113 -18.27 -0.60 7.51
N ALA A 114 -18.64 0.68 7.35
CA ALA A 114 -19.71 1.09 6.46
C ALA A 114 -19.46 0.58 5.03
N THR A 115 -20.52 0.38 4.24
CA THR A 115 -20.45 -0.18 2.88
C THR A 115 -19.47 0.59 2.00
N THR A 116 -19.49 1.92 2.04
CA THR A 116 -18.59 2.80 1.28
C THR A 116 -17.11 2.53 1.58
N VAL A 117 -16.76 2.41 2.86
CA VAL A 117 -15.40 2.16 3.36
C VAL A 117 -14.96 0.73 2.99
N ARG A 118 -15.84 -0.25 3.19
CA ARG A 118 -15.57 -1.66 2.87
C ARG A 118 -15.33 -1.87 1.38
N GLU A 119 -16.23 -1.38 0.51
CA GLU A 119 -16.10 -1.52 -0.93
C GLU A 119 -14.85 -0.82 -1.49
N ALA A 120 -14.47 0.33 -0.93
CA ALA A 120 -13.24 1.00 -1.33
C ALA A 120 -12.01 0.15 -0.98
N ALA A 121 -11.97 -0.45 0.19
CA ALA A 121 -10.89 -1.36 0.58
C ALA A 121 -10.83 -2.62 -0.29
N GLU A 122 -11.98 -3.19 -0.64
CA GLU A 122 -12.07 -4.34 -1.57
C GLU A 122 -11.56 -3.96 -2.97
N ARG A 123 -11.93 -2.79 -3.48
CA ARG A 123 -11.40 -2.27 -4.77
C ARG A 123 -9.89 -2.05 -4.72
N ALA A 124 -9.37 -1.52 -3.62
CA ALA A 124 -7.94 -1.34 -3.42
C ALA A 124 -7.20 -2.69 -3.43
N ALA A 125 -7.70 -3.68 -2.68
CA ALA A 125 -7.15 -5.04 -2.65
C ALA A 125 -7.17 -5.69 -4.03
N ALA A 126 -8.26 -5.52 -4.81
CA ALA A 126 -8.36 -6.01 -6.18
C ALA A 126 -7.31 -5.40 -7.12
N ARG A 127 -6.78 -4.21 -6.80
CA ARG A 127 -5.68 -3.54 -7.52
C ARG A 127 -4.28 -3.88 -6.97
N GLY A 128 -4.18 -4.79 -5.97
CA GLY A 128 -2.92 -5.12 -5.30
C GLY A 128 -2.38 -3.99 -4.43
N GLN A 129 -3.24 -3.11 -3.93
CA GLN A 129 -2.92 -2.02 -3.02
C GLN A 129 -3.17 -2.46 -1.57
N ALA A 130 -2.42 -1.91 -0.64
CA ALA A 130 -2.69 -2.11 0.78
C ALA A 130 -3.89 -1.25 1.21
N SER A 131 -4.75 -1.79 2.09
CA SER A 131 -5.84 -1.05 2.71
C SER A 131 -5.57 -0.89 4.19
N VAL A 132 -5.57 0.35 4.67
CA VAL A 132 -5.41 0.72 6.08
C VAL A 132 -6.62 1.54 6.50
N TYR A 133 -7.12 1.30 7.71
CA TYR A 133 -8.31 1.94 8.24
C TYR A 133 -7.95 2.90 9.36
N LEU A 134 -8.61 4.05 9.38
CA LEU A 134 -8.71 4.91 10.55
C LEU A 134 -9.99 4.51 11.32
N LEU A 135 -9.81 4.19 12.60
CA LEU A 135 -10.90 3.71 13.44
C LEU A 135 -10.99 4.53 14.74
N THR A 136 -12.21 4.64 15.24
CA THR A 136 -12.47 4.85 16.67
C THR A 136 -12.62 3.49 17.36
N SER A 137 -12.93 3.48 18.66
CA SER A 137 -13.23 2.22 19.38
C SER A 137 -14.48 1.49 18.86
N THR A 138 -15.35 2.15 18.09
CA THR A 138 -16.67 1.63 17.68
C THR A 138 -16.93 1.66 16.19
N SER A 139 -16.14 2.40 15.40
CA SER A 139 -16.39 2.58 13.97
C SER A 139 -15.11 2.70 13.15
N ALA A 140 -15.18 2.31 11.87
CA ALA A 140 -14.15 2.58 10.87
C ALA A 140 -14.57 3.83 10.09
N VAL A 141 -13.97 4.98 10.40
CA VAL A 141 -14.34 6.29 9.83
C VAL A 141 -13.75 6.52 8.44
N ALA A 142 -12.63 5.86 8.12
CA ALA A 142 -12.04 5.93 6.78
C ALA A 142 -11.24 4.68 6.42
N ALA A 143 -11.09 4.44 5.11
CA ALA A 143 -10.10 3.52 4.53
C ALA A 143 -9.19 4.27 3.57
N PHE A 144 -7.90 3.98 3.66
CA PHE A 144 -6.85 4.51 2.80
C PHE A 144 -6.32 3.39 1.91
N ALA A 145 -6.39 3.57 0.61
CA ALA A 145 -5.67 2.73 -0.33
C ALA A 145 -4.22 3.26 -0.44
N VAL A 146 -3.26 2.41 -0.13
CA VAL A 146 -1.85 2.78 -0.12
C VAL A 146 -1.11 1.94 -1.15
N ALA A 147 -0.37 2.58 -2.03
CA ALA A 147 0.40 1.93 -3.08
C ALA A 147 1.85 2.38 -3.05
N ASP A 148 2.74 1.45 -3.40
CA ASP A 148 4.15 1.75 -3.61
C ASP A 148 4.33 2.45 -4.97
N ALA A 149 5.09 3.53 -5.00
CA ALA A 149 5.29 4.34 -6.19
C ALA A 149 6.12 3.59 -7.24
N VAL A 150 5.53 3.32 -8.40
CA VAL A 150 6.21 2.69 -9.54
C VAL A 150 7.24 3.67 -10.11
N ARG A 151 8.47 3.20 -10.33
CA ARG A 151 9.52 3.98 -10.98
C ARG A 151 9.13 4.28 -12.43
N PRO A 152 9.28 5.52 -12.92
CA PRO A 152 8.99 5.84 -14.32
C PRO A 152 9.75 4.92 -15.31
N GLU A 153 11.01 4.63 -14.98
CA GLU A 153 11.90 3.77 -15.78
C GLU A 153 11.40 2.32 -15.87
N SER A 154 10.72 1.84 -14.82
CA SER A 154 10.19 0.48 -14.78
C SER A 154 9.09 0.25 -15.81
N ARG A 155 8.24 1.27 -16.04
CA ARG A 155 7.20 1.19 -17.08
C ARG A 155 7.81 1.03 -18.46
N GLU A 156 8.85 1.79 -18.76
CA GLU A 156 9.55 1.73 -20.04
C GLU A 156 10.31 0.40 -20.21
N ALA A 157 10.99 -0.05 -19.15
CA ALA A 157 11.69 -1.35 -19.17
C ALA A 157 10.73 -2.51 -19.45
N ILE A 158 9.58 -2.55 -18.79
CA ILE A 158 8.55 -3.59 -19.00
C ILE A 158 8.01 -3.53 -20.45
N LYS A 159 7.77 -2.34 -21.00
CA LYS A 159 7.35 -2.20 -22.40
C LYS A 159 8.38 -2.78 -23.36
N ARG A 160 9.67 -2.50 -23.16
CA ARG A 160 10.75 -3.03 -23.98
C ARG A 160 10.86 -4.56 -23.91
N VAL A 161 10.75 -5.12 -22.71
CA VAL A 161 10.77 -6.58 -22.53
C VAL A 161 9.59 -7.25 -23.25
N ARG A 162 8.39 -6.68 -23.15
CA ARG A 162 7.21 -7.16 -23.87
C ARG A 162 7.35 -7.03 -25.39
N SER A 163 7.91 -5.95 -25.89
CA SER A 163 8.13 -5.75 -27.33
C SER A 163 9.16 -6.75 -27.89
N ALA A 164 10.09 -7.20 -27.07
CA ALA A 164 11.06 -8.25 -27.41
C ALA A 164 10.46 -9.68 -27.40
N ARG A 165 9.16 -9.83 -27.16
CA ARG A 165 8.44 -11.12 -27.01
C ARG A 165 9.00 -12.01 -25.90
N LEU A 166 9.63 -11.43 -24.89
CA LEU A 166 10.08 -12.13 -23.70
C LEU A 166 8.92 -12.22 -22.70
N GLY A 167 8.79 -13.36 -22.03
CA GLY A 167 7.89 -13.52 -20.89
C GLY A 167 8.29 -12.56 -19.76
N CYS A 168 7.33 -11.88 -19.18
CA CYS A 168 7.55 -11.03 -18.00
C CYS A 168 6.80 -11.64 -16.82
N ASP A 169 7.50 -11.92 -15.75
CA ASP A 169 6.92 -12.37 -14.49
C ASP A 169 7.32 -11.44 -13.34
N PHE A 170 6.56 -11.44 -12.26
CA PHE A 170 6.77 -10.55 -11.12
C PHE A 170 6.74 -11.35 -9.84
N SER A 171 7.78 -11.19 -9.00
CA SER A 171 7.82 -11.77 -7.67
C SER A 171 7.60 -10.71 -6.60
N GLU A 172 6.82 -11.05 -5.58
CA GLU A 172 6.71 -10.29 -4.33
C GLU A 172 7.40 -11.09 -3.22
N ARG A 173 8.38 -10.49 -2.55
CA ARG A 173 8.97 -11.11 -1.36
C ARG A 173 7.94 -11.05 -0.23
N GLY A 174 7.42 -12.20 0.19
CA GLY A 174 6.64 -12.28 1.44
C GLY A 174 5.29 -12.97 1.41
N SER A 175 4.77 -13.42 0.26
CA SER A 175 3.57 -14.26 0.25
C SER A 175 3.93 -15.68 -0.24
N GLY A 176 3.99 -16.61 0.71
CA GLY A 176 4.18 -18.02 0.40
C GLY A 176 2.94 -18.58 -0.28
N SER A 177 3.09 -18.99 -1.47
CA SER A 177 2.54 -20.13 -2.21
C SER A 177 2.48 -19.80 -3.71
N GLY A 178 3.00 -20.70 -4.55
CA GLY A 178 3.09 -20.53 -6.00
C GLY A 178 1.76 -20.43 -6.77
N GLN A 179 0.64 -20.31 -6.07
CA GLN A 179 -0.69 -20.09 -6.68
C GLN A 179 -1.00 -18.61 -6.93
N ASP A 180 -0.35 -17.68 -6.23
CA ASP A 180 -0.56 -16.24 -6.40
C ASP A 180 0.16 -15.64 -7.62
N LEU A 181 1.18 -16.32 -8.15
CA LEU A 181 1.92 -15.92 -9.36
C LEU A 181 1.01 -15.80 -10.60
N LEU A 182 0.07 -16.73 -10.75
CA LEU A 182 -0.89 -16.74 -11.89
C LEU A 182 -1.96 -15.65 -11.80
N ALA A 183 -2.34 -15.24 -10.59
CA ALA A 183 -3.29 -14.15 -10.38
C ALA A 183 -2.68 -12.76 -10.69
N THR A 184 -1.39 -12.58 -10.42
CA THR A 184 -0.66 -11.33 -10.71
C THR A 184 -0.45 -11.13 -12.21
N GLN A 185 -0.22 -12.20 -12.99
CA GLN A 185 -0.08 -12.14 -14.45
C GLN A 185 -1.33 -11.58 -15.14
N ARG A 186 -2.52 -11.94 -14.68
CA ARG A 186 -3.80 -11.46 -15.26
C ARG A 186 -4.09 -9.99 -14.95
N ARG A 187 -3.60 -9.47 -13.81
CA ARG A 187 -3.90 -8.09 -13.37
C ARG A 187 -3.13 -7.01 -14.13
N ILE A 188 -1.89 -7.27 -14.55
CA ILE A 188 -1.08 -6.30 -15.30
C ILE A 188 -1.52 -6.22 -16.76
N ALA A 189 -2.16 -7.27 -17.29
CA ALA A 189 -2.75 -7.26 -18.62
C ALA A 189 -4.04 -6.46 -18.72
N ALA A 190 -4.73 -6.19 -17.61
CA ALA A 190 -6.04 -5.53 -17.58
C ALA A 190 -5.97 -4.00 -17.30
N THR A 191 -4.79 -3.43 -17.14
CA THR A 191 -4.61 -1.98 -16.90
C THR A 191 -4.04 -1.30 -18.15
N ASN A 192 -4.70 -1.52 -19.27
CA ASN A 192 -4.62 -0.70 -20.49
C ASN A 192 -5.86 0.17 -20.61
#